data_193fadb5050047ce38eeaef1a00140ae
#
_entry.id   193fadb5050047ce38eeaef1a00140ae
#
_cell.length_a   1.000
_cell.length_b   1.000
_cell.length_c   1.000
_cell.angle_alpha   90.00
_cell.angle_beta   90.00
_cell.angle_gamma   90.00
#
_symmetry.space_group_name_H-M   'P 1'
#
loop_
_entity.id
_entity.type
_entity.pdbx_description
1 polymer ?
#
loop_
_entity_poly.entity_id
_entity_poly.type
_entity_poly.pdbx_seq_one_letter_code
_entity_poly.pdbx_strand_id
1 'polypeptide(L)'
;MPRTTQQLHPHREPVATRPAATVLLLRDAQGGGGLEVLMTRRSAQASFAPGAYVFPGGGIDALDASPETHAAADRRPAQDDLHLTQAIAAIRESFEELGVLLARHADGPRKGGMADAHDIAAIDRHQPFAAQCQARGLRLAADSVYLLAHWTGDRDLPRRFEVPFLVARMPEGQTPVADETEQFEPVWVRPADALARHEAGQFFMIYPTIRTLQRLAKFVSTQAVLDAVAHEQPLWVSCPRAGLLGGKEARYMEDEAPFGELALVCPDGQIVHPLDWQTERPVPLLKNLQRLTAPNPGVMTGPGTNSYLVGDPATGYIAIDPGPADAEHLDKLWR
;
A
#
# COMPACT_ATOMS: atom_id res chain seq x y z
N MET A 1 2.79 18.67 -16.93
CA MET A 1 3.78 18.92 -15.89
C MET A 1 4.42 20.27 -16.11
N PRO A 2 4.74 21.07 -15.06
CA PRO A 2 5.46 22.32 -15.22
C PRO A 2 6.83 22.05 -15.86
N ARG A 3 7.33 23.01 -16.63
CA ARG A 3 8.67 22.91 -17.19
C ARG A 3 9.69 22.89 -16.03
N THR A 4 10.71 22.04 -16.10
CA THR A 4 11.75 21.91 -15.08
C THR A 4 12.39 23.23 -14.67
N THR A 5 12.46 24.19 -15.60
CA THR A 5 12.98 25.56 -15.34
C THR A 5 12.14 26.39 -14.35
N GLN A 6 10.87 26.02 -14.11
CA GLN A 6 9.97 26.71 -13.19
C GLN A 6 9.91 26.07 -11.79
N GLN A 7 10.43 24.87 -11.62
CA GLN A 7 10.46 24.20 -10.33
C GLN A 7 11.38 24.93 -9.33
N LEU A 8 10.97 24.92 -8.06
CA LEU A 8 11.72 25.55 -6.98
C LEU A 8 12.98 24.77 -6.63
N HIS A 9 12.92 23.45 -6.71
CA HIS A 9 13.97 22.55 -6.29
C HIS A 9 14.63 21.86 -7.49
N PRO A 10 15.93 21.59 -7.45
CA PRO A 10 16.60 20.79 -8.46
C PRO A 10 15.93 19.41 -8.55
N HIS A 11 15.72 18.92 -9.79
CA HIS A 11 15.17 17.60 -10.01
C HIS A 11 16.12 16.52 -9.50
N ARG A 12 15.53 15.51 -8.82
CA ARG A 12 16.21 14.31 -8.36
C ARG A 12 15.53 13.09 -8.97
N GLU A 13 16.28 12.19 -9.59
CA GLU A 13 15.74 10.96 -10.13
C GLU A 13 15.42 10.00 -8.97
N PRO A 14 14.17 9.58 -8.80
CA PRO A 14 13.82 8.60 -7.78
C PRO A 14 14.44 7.24 -8.08
N VAL A 15 14.82 6.50 -7.05
CA VAL A 15 15.32 5.13 -7.19
C VAL A 15 14.27 4.26 -7.87
N ALA A 16 14.70 3.39 -8.80
CA ALA A 16 13.80 2.43 -9.45
C ALA A 16 13.14 1.48 -8.44
N THR A 17 11.89 1.12 -8.71
CA THR A 17 11.14 0.18 -7.87
C THR A 17 11.58 -1.26 -8.13
N ARG A 18 11.49 -2.10 -7.09
CA ARG A 18 11.68 -3.54 -7.18
C ARG A 18 10.31 -4.21 -7.06
N PRO A 19 9.99 -5.20 -7.92
CA PRO A 19 8.73 -5.91 -7.83
C PRO A 19 8.70 -6.80 -6.57
N ALA A 20 7.57 -6.79 -5.89
CA ALA A 20 7.31 -7.63 -4.73
C ALA A 20 5.82 -8.03 -4.73
N ALA A 21 5.41 -8.93 -3.84
CA ALA A 21 4.01 -9.28 -3.62
C ALA A 21 3.77 -9.51 -2.12
N THR A 22 2.59 -9.13 -1.67
CA THR A 22 2.16 -9.29 -0.27
C THR A 22 0.80 -9.96 -0.25
N VAL A 23 0.58 -10.91 0.65
CA VAL A 23 -0.71 -11.59 0.83
C VAL A 23 -1.32 -11.26 2.19
N LEU A 24 -2.58 -10.89 2.18
CA LEU A 24 -3.42 -10.73 3.35
C LEU A 24 -4.28 -11.97 3.50
N LEU A 25 -3.90 -12.85 4.42
CA LEU A 25 -4.72 -14.00 4.77
C LEU A 25 -5.86 -13.57 5.68
N LEU A 26 -7.08 -13.85 5.27
CA LEU A 26 -8.29 -13.42 5.95
C LEU A 26 -9.07 -14.61 6.51
N ARG A 27 -9.67 -14.43 7.68
CA ARG A 27 -10.66 -15.36 8.25
C ARG A 27 -11.78 -14.60 8.95
N ASP A 28 -12.88 -15.26 9.18
CA ASP A 28 -13.91 -14.77 10.07
C ASP A 28 -13.62 -15.28 11.49
N ALA A 29 -13.63 -14.39 12.47
CA ALA A 29 -13.37 -14.75 13.87
C ALA A 29 -14.41 -15.74 14.40
N GLN A 30 -13.98 -16.67 15.24
CA GLN A 30 -14.87 -17.62 15.87
C GLN A 30 -15.93 -16.89 16.73
N GLY A 31 -17.17 -17.41 16.71
CA GLY A 31 -18.25 -16.82 17.50
C GLY A 31 -18.83 -15.52 16.94
N GLY A 32 -18.61 -15.20 15.66
CA GLY A 32 -19.20 -14.02 15.01
C GLY A 32 -18.45 -12.71 15.27
N GLY A 33 -17.18 -12.78 15.66
CA GLY A 33 -16.35 -11.62 16.00
C GLY A 33 -15.92 -10.71 14.84
N GLY A 34 -16.38 -11.01 13.59
CA GLY A 34 -16.06 -10.22 12.40
C GLY A 34 -14.78 -10.65 11.69
N LEU A 35 -14.33 -9.83 10.75
CA LEU A 35 -13.14 -10.06 9.93
C LEU A 35 -11.85 -9.97 10.75
N GLU A 36 -10.99 -10.97 10.60
CA GLU A 36 -9.59 -10.94 11.06
C GLU A 36 -8.62 -11.11 9.90
N VAL A 37 -7.46 -10.45 10.02
CA VAL A 37 -6.32 -10.59 9.10
C VAL A 37 -5.11 -11.10 9.86
N LEU A 38 -4.34 -11.98 9.21
CA LEU A 38 -3.06 -12.46 9.75
C LEU A 38 -1.98 -11.41 9.54
N MET A 39 -1.26 -11.08 10.59
CA MET A 39 -0.09 -10.20 10.56
C MET A 39 1.08 -10.86 11.29
N THR A 40 2.29 -10.47 10.94
CA THR A 40 3.52 -10.91 11.57
C THR A 40 4.38 -9.72 11.95
N ARG A 41 5.26 -9.88 12.93
CA ARG A 41 6.24 -8.87 13.30
C ARG A 41 7.55 -9.11 12.58
N ARG A 42 8.07 -8.12 11.88
CA ARG A 42 9.38 -8.18 11.24
C ARG A 42 10.51 -8.23 12.28
N SER A 43 11.60 -8.87 11.91
CA SER A 43 12.82 -8.85 12.71
C SER A 43 13.20 -7.41 13.11
N ALA A 44 13.63 -7.21 14.35
CA ALA A 44 14.18 -5.94 14.81
C ALA A 44 15.47 -5.54 14.05
N GLN A 45 16.09 -6.48 13.35
CA GLN A 45 17.30 -6.27 12.54
C GLN A 45 16.99 -6.13 11.04
N ALA A 46 15.71 -6.15 10.65
CA ALA A 46 15.32 -5.99 9.26
C ALA A 46 15.81 -4.65 8.68
N SER A 47 16.30 -4.67 7.46
CA SER A 47 16.81 -3.46 6.78
C SER A 47 15.72 -2.47 6.37
N PHE A 48 14.45 -2.90 6.39
CA PHE A 48 13.28 -2.08 6.10
C PHE A 48 12.20 -2.33 7.15
N ALA A 49 11.65 -1.28 7.73
CA ALA A 49 10.61 -1.30 8.76
C ALA A 49 10.89 -2.31 9.91
N PRO A 50 12.04 -2.22 10.61
CA PRO A 50 12.38 -3.16 11.69
C PRO A 50 11.33 -3.12 12.79
N GLY A 51 10.89 -4.31 13.25
CA GLY A 51 9.90 -4.45 14.31
C GLY A 51 8.46 -4.07 13.94
N ALA A 52 8.19 -3.68 12.68
CA ALA A 52 6.85 -3.37 12.24
C ALA A 52 6.01 -4.64 12.09
N TYR A 53 4.72 -4.53 12.39
CA TYR A 53 3.74 -5.53 12.00
C TYR A 53 3.34 -5.32 10.54
N VAL A 54 3.46 -6.39 9.77
CA VAL A 54 3.24 -6.43 8.32
C VAL A 54 2.40 -7.63 7.93
N PHE A 55 1.97 -7.67 6.69
CA PHE A 55 1.43 -8.87 6.05
C PHE A 55 2.58 -9.68 5.45
N PRO A 56 2.47 -11.01 5.33
CA PRO A 56 3.45 -11.87 4.66
C PRO A 56 3.73 -11.41 3.24
N GLY A 57 4.99 -11.43 2.82
CA GLY A 57 5.36 -11.05 1.46
C GLY A 57 6.81 -10.68 1.28
N GLY A 58 7.26 -10.79 0.03
CA GLY A 58 8.64 -10.53 -0.38
C GLY A 58 8.79 -10.26 -1.86
N GLY A 59 10.00 -10.45 -2.37
CA GLY A 59 10.34 -10.21 -3.78
C GLY A 59 9.66 -11.20 -4.73
N ILE A 60 9.36 -10.76 -5.94
CA ILE A 60 8.93 -11.66 -7.02
C ILE A 60 10.19 -12.30 -7.62
N ASP A 61 10.24 -13.62 -7.62
CA ASP A 61 11.33 -14.39 -8.19
C ASP A 61 11.09 -14.72 -9.68
N ALA A 62 12.17 -14.94 -10.43
CA ALA A 62 12.08 -15.34 -11.83
C ALA A 62 11.29 -16.66 -12.01
N LEU A 63 11.36 -17.57 -11.04
CA LEU A 63 10.60 -18.82 -11.05
C LEU A 63 9.09 -18.60 -10.91
N ASP A 64 8.64 -17.54 -10.23
CA ASP A 64 7.22 -17.23 -10.11
C ASP A 64 6.58 -16.89 -11.48
N ALA A 65 7.37 -16.37 -12.42
CA ALA A 65 6.97 -16.03 -13.78
C ALA A 65 7.26 -17.14 -14.81
N SER A 66 7.79 -18.29 -14.38
CA SER A 66 8.17 -19.35 -15.34
C SER A 66 6.92 -20.02 -15.93
N PRO A 67 6.98 -20.47 -17.20
CA PRO A 67 5.87 -21.20 -17.83
C PRO A 67 5.48 -22.46 -17.05
N GLU A 68 6.45 -23.13 -16.43
CA GLU A 68 6.25 -24.34 -15.65
C GLU A 68 5.45 -24.05 -14.39
N THR A 69 5.78 -22.97 -13.68
CA THR A 69 5.06 -22.54 -12.47
C THR A 69 3.66 -22.04 -12.81
N HIS A 70 3.51 -21.28 -13.91
CA HIS A 70 2.20 -20.86 -14.41
C HIS A 70 1.32 -22.06 -14.78
N ALA A 71 1.88 -23.10 -15.39
CA ALA A 71 1.14 -24.32 -15.70
C ALA A 71 0.71 -25.12 -14.44
N ALA A 72 1.42 -24.97 -13.33
CA ALA A 72 1.10 -25.58 -12.03
C ALA A 72 0.05 -24.81 -11.22
N ALA A 73 -0.40 -23.65 -11.70
CA ALA A 73 -1.36 -22.80 -11.01
C ALA A 73 -2.74 -22.85 -11.66
N ASP A 74 -3.78 -22.67 -10.85
CA ASP A 74 -5.13 -22.38 -11.33
C ASP A 74 -5.26 -20.89 -11.61
N ARG A 75 -5.91 -20.54 -12.74
CA ARG A 75 -6.01 -19.16 -13.24
C ARG A 75 -7.48 -18.77 -13.46
N ARG A 76 -7.87 -17.57 -13.03
CA ARG A 76 -9.15 -16.98 -13.43
C ARG A 76 -9.14 -16.62 -14.93
N PRO A 77 -10.30 -16.67 -15.64
CA PRO A 77 -10.35 -16.34 -17.07
C PRO A 77 -9.80 -14.95 -17.45
N ALA A 78 -9.95 -13.96 -16.57
CA ALA A 78 -9.49 -12.58 -16.79
C ALA A 78 -8.13 -12.27 -16.15
N GLN A 79 -7.45 -13.24 -15.56
CA GLN A 79 -6.14 -13.05 -14.89
C GLN A 79 -5.03 -13.15 -15.94
N ASP A 80 -4.34 -12.06 -16.21
CA ASP A 80 -3.18 -12.04 -17.10
C ASP A 80 -1.93 -12.64 -16.43
N ASP A 81 -0.84 -12.75 -17.19
CA ASP A 81 0.41 -13.35 -16.73
C ASP A 81 1.06 -12.56 -15.58
N LEU A 82 0.95 -11.23 -15.58
CA LEU A 82 1.48 -10.40 -14.50
C LEU A 82 0.73 -10.68 -13.18
N HIS A 83 -0.59 -10.63 -13.22
CA HIS A 83 -1.41 -10.90 -12.02
C HIS A 83 -1.30 -12.35 -11.54
N LEU A 84 -1.09 -13.30 -12.46
CA LEU A 84 -0.80 -14.69 -12.10
C LEU A 84 0.54 -14.81 -11.38
N THR A 85 1.61 -14.23 -11.94
CA THR A 85 2.94 -14.18 -11.30
C THR A 85 2.88 -13.58 -9.90
N GLN A 86 2.17 -12.46 -9.74
CA GLN A 86 1.99 -11.80 -8.44
C GLN A 86 1.26 -12.69 -7.43
N ALA A 87 0.22 -13.39 -7.87
CA ALA A 87 -0.50 -14.33 -7.01
C ALA A 87 0.36 -15.53 -6.61
N ILE A 88 1.15 -16.07 -7.54
CA ILE A 88 2.10 -17.17 -7.27
C ILE A 88 3.17 -16.72 -6.26
N ALA A 89 3.78 -15.54 -6.46
CA ALA A 89 4.74 -14.98 -5.50
C ALA A 89 4.13 -14.85 -4.10
N ALA A 90 2.91 -14.34 -4.00
CA ALA A 90 2.19 -14.21 -2.74
C ALA A 90 1.92 -15.57 -2.06
N ILE A 91 1.60 -16.61 -2.84
CA ILE A 91 1.43 -17.99 -2.34
C ILE A 91 2.77 -18.54 -1.84
N ARG A 92 3.86 -18.34 -2.58
CA ARG A 92 5.21 -18.76 -2.20
C ARG A 92 5.63 -18.13 -0.89
N GLU A 93 5.54 -16.81 -0.77
CA GLU A 93 5.90 -16.06 0.44
C GLU A 93 5.08 -16.48 1.65
N SER A 94 3.76 -16.69 1.48
CA SER A 94 2.90 -17.23 2.54
C SER A 94 3.37 -18.60 3.04
N PHE A 95 3.82 -19.46 2.12
CA PHE A 95 4.31 -20.78 2.47
C PHE A 95 5.71 -20.72 3.11
N GLU A 96 6.63 -19.97 2.53
CA GLU A 96 8.02 -19.85 3.03
C GLU A 96 8.05 -19.21 4.41
N GLU A 97 7.34 -18.11 4.62
CA GLU A 97 7.35 -17.36 5.88
C GLU A 97 6.48 -18.00 6.98
N LEU A 98 5.32 -18.58 6.62
CA LEU A 98 4.31 -19.00 7.60
C LEU A 98 3.85 -20.45 7.48
N GLY A 99 4.34 -21.19 6.49
CA GLY A 99 3.87 -22.56 6.22
C GLY A 99 2.41 -22.65 5.81
N VAL A 100 1.82 -21.56 5.34
CA VAL A 100 0.44 -21.54 4.84
C VAL A 100 0.46 -21.70 3.33
N LEU A 101 -0.06 -22.83 2.84
CA LEU A 101 -0.06 -23.18 1.43
C LEU A 101 -1.44 -23.02 0.79
N LEU A 102 -1.56 -22.05 -0.11
CA LEU A 102 -2.74 -21.86 -0.94
C LEU A 102 -2.66 -22.75 -2.19
N ALA A 103 -2.93 -24.04 -2.02
CA ALA A 103 -2.95 -25.04 -3.10
C ALA A 103 -4.12 -26.01 -2.93
N ARG A 104 -4.56 -26.61 -4.03
CA ARG A 104 -5.68 -27.58 -4.07
C ARG A 104 -5.24 -28.89 -4.70
N HIS A 105 -5.90 -29.96 -4.30
CA HIS A 105 -5.75 -31.25 -4.96
C HIS A 105 -6.32 -31.18 -6.39
N ALA A 106 -5.47 -31.51 -7.38
CA ALA A 106 -5.85 -31.56 -8.78
C ALA A 106 -6.81 -32.72 -9.10
N ASP A 107 -6.57 -33.86 -8.46
CA ASP A 107 -7.21 -35.13 -8.75
C ASP A 107 -7.47 -35.95 -7.48
N GLY A 108 -8.11 -37.14 -7.66
CA GLY A 108 -8.36 -38.08 -6.59
C GLY A 108 -9.56 -37.72 -5.70
N PRO A 109 -9.73 -38.44 -4.56
CA PRO A 109 -10.86 -38.27 -3.65
C PRO A 109 -10.96 -36.88 -3.02
N ARG A 110 -9.85 -36.14 -2.94
CA ARG A 110 -9.77 -34.77 -2.36
C ARG A 110 -9.76 -33.68 -3.43
N LYS A 111 -10.11 -33.98 -4.68
CA LYS A 111 -10.11 -33.04 -5.79
C LYS A 111 -10.86 -31.74 -5.44
N GLY A 112 -10.18 -30.62 -5.64
CA GLY A 112 -10.69 -29.27 -5.34
C GLY A 112 -10.60 -28.87 -3.86
N GLY A 113 -10.32 -29.81 -2.95
CA GLY A 113 -10.05 -29.50 -1.54
C GLY A 113 -8.67 -28.86 -1.37
N MET A 114 -8.55 -27.95 -0.41
CA MET A 114 -7.27 -27.30 -0.07
C MET A 114 -6.28 -28.32 0.53
N ALA A 115 -4.99 -28.08 0.31
CA ALA A 115 -3.91 -28.81 0.96
C ALA A 115 -4.07 -28.74 2.49
N ASP A 116 -3.84 -29.85 3.16
CA ASP A 116 -3.93 -29.97 4.62
C ASP A 116 -2.53 -29.99 5.28
N ALA A 117 -2.50 -30.12 6.60
CA ALA A 117 -1.26 -30.16 7.37
C ALA A 117 -0.32 -31.33 6.96
N HIS A 118 -0.87 -32.46 6.49
CA HIS A 118 -0.08 -33.58 6.02
C HIS A 118 0.61 -33.30 4.68
N ASP A 119 -0.12 -32.65 3.76
CA ASP A 119 0.42 -32.20 2.47
C ASP A 119 1.56 -31.20 2.68
N ILE A 120 1.37 -30.24 3.60
CA ILE A 120 2.34 -29.20 3.94
C ILE A 120 3.62 -29.79 4.55
N ALA A 121 3.48 -30.71 5.50
CA ALA A 121 4.62 -31.36 6.16
C ALA A 121 5.54 -32.13 5.19
N ALA A 122 5.02 -32.49 4.01
CA ALA A 122 5.77 -33.22 2.98
C ALA A 122 6.50 -32.26 1.99
N ILE A 123 6.37 -30.94 2.12
CA ILE A 123 6.96 -29.94 1.23
C ILE A 123 8.05 -29.18 1.99
N ASP A 124 9.25 -29.12 1.42
CA ASP A 124 10.37 -28.36 1.97
C ASP A 124 10.21 -26.86 1.61
N ARG A 125 10.11 -25.99 2.62
CA ARG A 125 9.98 -24.53 2.46
C ARG A 125 11.19 -23.88 1.79
N HIS A 126 12.37 -24.51 1.86
CA HIS A 126 13.63 -23.96 1.36
C HIS A 126 14.00 -24.45 -0.05
N GLN A 127 13.09 -25.18 -0.71
CA GLN A 127 13.25 -25.69 -2.06
C GLN A 127 12.13 -25.16 -2.98
N PRO A 128 12.34 -25.10 -4.30
CA PRO A 128 11.29 -24.66 -5.23
C PRO A 128 9.97 -25.39 -5.01
N PHE A 129 8.98 -24.68 -4.46
CA PHE A 129 7.77 -25.30 -3.92
C PHE A 129 6.78 -25.75 -5.00
N ALA A 130 6.70 -25.01 -6.15
CA ALA A 130 5.75 -25.32 -7.21
C ALA A 130 5.94 -26.74 -7.80
N ALA A 131 7.19 -27.13 -8.05
CA ALA A 131 7.52 -28.48 -8.51
C ALA A 131 7.16 -29.55 -7.47
N GLN A 132 7.36 -29.26 -6.19
CA GLN A 132 7.00 -30.18 -5.10
C GLN A 132 5.47 -30.33 -4.97
N CYS A 133 4.70 -29.24 -5.12
CA CYS A 133 3.24 -29.27 -5.18
C CYS A 133 2.77 -30.14 -6.34
N GLN A 134 3.28 -29.90 -7.54
CA GLN A 134 2.91 -30.64 -8.74
C GLN A 134 3.20 -32.14 -8.61
N ALA A 135 4.37 -32.54 -8.05
CA ALA A 135 4.73 -33.92 -7.80
C ALA A 135 3.76 -34.63 -6.82
N ARG A 136 2.99 -33.88 -6.05
CA ARG A 136 1.99 -34.38 -5.09
C ARG A 136 0.55 -34.23 -5.58
N GLY A 137 0.37 -33.88 -6.84
CA GLY A 137 -0.95 -33.64 -7.41
C GLY A 137 -1.65 -32.40 -6.84
N LEU A 138 -0.89 -31.40 -6.39
CA LEU A 138 -1.40 -30.13 -5.93
C LEU A 138 -1.22 -29.07 -7.01
N ARG A 139 -2.19 -28.16 -7.13
CA ARG A 139 -2.15 -26.97 -7.98
C ARG A 139 -2.24 -25.73 -7.12
N LEU A 140 -1.47 -24.70 -7.45
CA LEU A 140 -1.49 -23.44 -6.73
C LEU A 140 -2.83 -22.72 -6.97
N ALA A 141 -3.52 -22.34 -5.90
CA ALA A 141 -4.84 -21.74 -5.96
C ALA A 141 -4.80 -20.24 -6.29
N ALA A 142 -4.05 -19.85 -7.33
CA ALA A 142 -3.85 -18.44 -7.71
C ALA A 142 -5.13 -17.77 -8.22
N ASP A 143 -6.12 -18.55 -8.66
CA ASP A 143 -7.46 -18.08 -9.01
C ASP A 143 -8.28 -17.53 -7.82
N SER A 144 -7.90 -17.90 -6.60
CA SER A 144 -8.55 -17.43 -5.36
C SER A 144 -7.76 -16.37 -4.60
N VAL A 145 -6.71 -15.83 -5.23
CA VAL A 145 -5.90 -14.73 -4.71
C VAL A 145 -6.22 -13.47 -5.50
N TYR A 146 -6.80 -12.45 -4.86
CA TYR A 146 -7.35 -11.26 -5.51
C TYR A 146 -6.57 -10.00 -5.13
N LEU A 147 -6.47 -9.04 -6.05
CA LEU A 147 -5.84 -7.75 -5.79
C LEU A 147 -6.76 -6.86 -4.92
N LEU A 148 -6.28 -6.45 -3.74
CA LEU A 148 -6.97 -5.50 -2.87
C LEU A 148 -6.42 -4.07 -3.06
N ALA A 149 -5.10 -3.90 -3.08
CA ALA A 149 -4.45 -2.60 -3.23
C ALA A 149 -3.12 -2.78 -3.97
N HIS A 150 -2.63 -1.71 -4.61
CA HIS A 150 -1.33 -1.72 -5.27
C HIS A 150 -0.52 -0.52 -4.81
N TRP A 151 0.62 -0.76 -4.19
CA TRP A 151 1.46 0.26 -3.58
C TRP A 151 2.79 0.40 -4.29
N THR A 152 3.20 1.65 -4.47
CA THR A 152 4.59 1.98 -4.83
C THR A 152 5.20 2.79 -3.70
N GLY A 153 6.39 2.43 -3.26
CA GLY A 153 7.12 3.17 -2.24
C GLY A 153 7.35 4.63 -2.65
N ASP A 154 7.33 5.53 -1.68
CA ASP A 154 7.49 6.96 -1.88
C ASP A 154 8.76 7.26 -2.71
N ARG A 155 8.70 8.29 -3.54
CA ARG A 155 9.81 8.66 -4.44
C ARG A 155 11.06 9.11 -3.70
N ASP A 156 10.92 9.50 -2.43
CA ASP A 156 12.02 9.93 -1.57
C ASP A 156 12.83 8.79 -0.96
N LEU A 157 12.28 7.58 -0.94
CA LEU A 157 12.90 6.44 -0.28
C LEU A 157 14.16 5.96 -1.03
N PRO A 158 15.25 5.61 -0.29
CA PRO A 158 16.47 5.08 -0.87
C PRO A 158 16.30 3.64 -1.41
N ARG A 159 15.24 2.95 -1.02
CA ARG A 159 14.84 1.63 -1.52
C ARG A 159 13.35 1.63 -1.71
N ARG A 160 12.90 1.33 -2.92
CA ARG A 160 11.50 1.38 -3.32
C ARG A 160 11.03 0.03 -3.82
N PHE A 161 9.79 -0.31 -3.48
CA PHE A 161 9.12 -1.50 -3.97
C PHE A 161 7.83 -1.12 -4.66
N GLU A 162 7.46 -1.92 -5.64
CA GLU A 162 6.13 -1.93 -6.24
C GLU A 162 5.45 -3.22 -5.80
N VAL A 163 4.38 -3.10 -5.01
CA VAL A 163 3.82 -4.20 -4.24
C VAL A 163 2.30 -4.26 -4.39
N PRO A 164 1.75 -5.21 -5.15
CA PRO A 164 0.35 -5.58 -5.02
C PRO A 164 0.10 -6.19 -3.63
N PHE A 165 -0.93 -5.71 -2.95
CA PHE A 165 -1.47 -6.31 -1.74
C PHE A 165 -2.66 -7.19 -2.14
N LEU A 166 -2.45 -8.48 -2.04
CA LEU A 166 -3.38 -9.51 -2.48
C LEU A 166 -4.12 -10.07 -1.27
N VAL A 167 -5.37 -10.46 -1.43
CA VAL A 167 -6.17 -11.10 -0.37
C VAL A 167 -6.53 -12.51 -0.76
N ALA A 168 -6.52 -13.39 0.24
CA ALA A 168 -7.02 -14.76 0.13
C ALA A 168 -7.67 -15.20 1.44
N ARG A 169 -8.62 -16.12 1.35
CA ARG A 169 -9.16 -16.80 2.52
C ARG A 169 -8.10 -17.73 3.11
N MET A 170 -7.92 -17.68 4.42
CA MET A 170 -7.09 -18.67 5.13
C MET A 170 -7.64 -20.08 4.91
N PRO A 171 -6.86 -21.04 4.43
CA PRO A 171 -7.30 -22.42 4.29
C PRO A 171 -7.69 -23.03 5.64
N GLU A 172 -8.80 -23.76 5.66
CA GLU A 172 -9.22 -24.49 6.86
C GLU A 172 -8.21 -25.59 7.22
N GLY A 173 -8.02 -25.82 8.51
CA GLY A 173 -7.14 -26.88 9.02
C GLY A 173 -5.64 -26.58 8.93
N GLN A 174 -5.24 -25.42 8.41
CA GLN A 174 -3.85 -24.99 8.44
C GLN A 174 -3.61 -24.02 9.60
N THR A 175 -2.43 -24.07 10.21
CA THR A 175 -2.03 -23.17 11.30
C THR A 175 -0.76 -22.43 10.89
N PRO A 176 -0.76 -21.08 10.88
CA PRO A 176 0.43 -20.31 10.57
C PRO A 176 1.53 -20.53 11.61
N VAL A 177 2.74 -20.84 11.13
CA VAL A 177 3.94 -20.99 11.96
C VAL A 177 5.05 -20.17 11.32
N ALA A 178 5.48 -19.11 12.00
CA ALA A 178 6.55 -18.25 11.53
C ALA A 178 7.86 -19.02 11.34
N ASP A 179 8.66 -18.58 10.37
CA ASP A 179 9.99 -19.15 10.09
C ASP A 179 11.04 -18.79 11.17
N GLU A 180 10.75 -17.79 12.00
CA GLU A 180 11.61 -17.23 13.07
C GLU A 180 12.95 -16.68 12.58
N THR A 181 13.10 -16.44 11.28
CA THR A 181 14.27 -15.80 10.69
C THR A 181 13.96 -14.37 10.23
N GLU A 182 12.91 -14.21 9.42
CA GLU A 182 12.45 -12.91 8.90
C GLU A 182 11.16 -12.45 9.57
N GLN A 183 10.26 -13.38 9.90
CA GLN A 183 8.96 -13.13 10.49
C GLN A 183 8.82 -13.77 11.87
N PHE A 184 8.15 -13.06 12.76
CA PHE A 184 7.92 -13.45 14.15
C PHE A 184 6.48 -13.19 14.56
N GLU A 185 6.04 -13.86 15.61
CA GLU A 185 4.79 -13.56 16.31
C GLU A 185 3.56 -13.45 15.37
N PRO A 186 3.19 -14.52 14.64
CA PRO A 186 1.98 -14.48 13.83
C PRO A 186 0.76 -14.19 14.72
N VAL A 187 -0.02 -13.17 14.36
CA VAL A 187 -1.18 -12.72 15.12
C VAL A 187 -2.39 -12.53 14.22
N TRP A 188 -3.52 -13.09 14.63
CA TRP A 188 -4.81 -12.77 14.07
C TRP A 188 -5.37 -11.53 14.76
N VAL A 189 -5.72 -10.53 13.99
CA VAL A 189 -6.21 -9.26 14.55
C VAL A 189 -7.32 -8.69 13.69
N ARG A 190 -8.34 -8.10 14.32
CA ARG A 190 -9.33 -7.31 13.61
C ARG A 190 -8.70 -6.02 13.12
N PRO A 191 -9.00 -5.57 11.88
CA PRO A 191 -8.41 -4.33 11.35
C PRO A 191 -8.54 -3.12 12.28
N ALA A 192 -9.72 -2.92 12.89
CA ALA A 192 -9.95 -1.82 13.83
C ALA A 192 -9.11 -1.93 15.11
N ASP A 193 -8.92 -3.16 15.64
CA ASP A 193 -8.11 -3.39 16.84
C ASP A 193 -6.62 -3.16 16.56
N ALA A 194 -6.12 -3.55 15.37
CA ALA A 194 -4.75 -3.26 14.95
C ALA A 194 -4.50 -1.75 14.87
N LEU A 195 -5.43 -0.98 14.29
CA LEU A 195 -5.35 0.47 14.19
C LEU A 195 -5.35 1.13 15.57
N ALA A 196 -6.26 0.73 16.47
CA ALA A 196 -6.30 1.25 17.84
C ALA A 196 -5.01 0.95 18.62
N ARG A 197 -4.46 -0.26 18.50
CA ARG A 197 -3.17 -0.65 19.11
C ARG A 197 -2.01 0.13 18.52
N HIS A 198 -2.05 0.48 17.22
CA HIS A 198 -1.05 1.33 16.59
C HIS A 198 -1.06 2.75 17.17
N GLU A 199 -2.25 3.35 17.28
CA GLU A 199 -2.43 4.68 17.88
C GLU A 199 -1.95 4.72 19.34
N ALA A 200 -2.13 3.62 20.09
CA ALA A 200 -1.62 3.45 21.44
C ALA A 200 -0.11 3.16 21.52
N GLY A 201 0.62 3.10 20.38
CA GLY A 201 2.05 2.82 20.34
C GLY A 201 2.44 1.36 20.61
N GLN A 202 1.48 0.42 20.61
CA GLN A 202 1.69 -0.99 20.96
C GLN A 202 1.86 -1.90 19.74
N PHE A 203 1.56 -1.40 18.52
CA PHE A 203 1.51 -2.18 17.29
C PHE A 203 2.05 -1.34 16.15
N PHE A 204 3.38 -1.23 16.07
CA PHE A 204 4.02 -0.35 15.07
C PHE A 204 3.74 -0.85 13.65
N MET A 205 3.22 0.02 12.80
CA MET A 205 2.92 -0.26 11.39
C MET A 205 3.37 0.89 10.50
N ILE A 206 3.67 0.57 9.23
CA ILE A 206 4.01 1.56 8.20
C ILE A 206 2.75 2.02 7.45
N TYR A 207 2.86 3.14 6.78
CA TYR A 207 1.74 3.84 6.13
C TYR A 207 0.88 2.95 5.19
N PRO A 208 1.44 2.16 4.24
CA PRO A 208 0.64 1.27 3.40
C PRO A 208 -0.19 0.25 4.18
N THR A 209 0.38 -0.32 5.26
CA THR A 209 -0.30 -1.27 6.15
C THR A 209 -1.49 -0.60 6.85
N ILE A 210 -1.28 0.61 7.41
CA ILE A 210 -2.33 1.38 8.09
C ILE A 210 -3.49 1.67 7.12
N ARG A 211 -3.21 2.22 5.93
CA ARG A 211 -4.23 2.56 4.93
C ARG A 211 -5.00 1.33 4.45
N THR A 212 -4.32 0.20 4.29
CA THR A 212 -4.95 -1.08 3.91
C THR A 212 -5.86 -1.60 5.02
N LEU A 213 -5.44 -1.53 6.29
CA LEU A 213 -6.30 -1.90 7.42
C LEU A 213 -7.51 -0.97 7.55
N GLN A 214 -7.35 0.34 7.30
CA GLN A 214 -8.48 1.28 7.25
C GLN A 214 -9.51 0.90 6.18
N ARG A 215 -9.05 0.39 5.02
CA ARG A 215 -9.93 -0.16 3.99
C ARG A 215 -10.61 -1.45 4.46
N LEU A 216 -9.86 -2.40 5.02
CA LEU A 216 -10.39 -3.68 5.52
C LEU A 216 -11.39 -3.49 6.67
N ALA A 217 -11.21 -2.48 7.52
CA ALA A 217 -12.13 -2.18 8.62
C ALA A 217 -13.56 -1.82 8.19
N LYS A 218 -13.78 -1.54 6.89
CA LYS A 218 -15.10 -1.27 6.32
C LYS A 218 -15.90 -2.54 6.01
N PHE A 219 -15.28 -3.71 6.06
CA PHE A 219 -15.90 -5.00 5.74
C PHE A 219 -16.24 -5.78 7.01
N VAL A 220 -17.36 -6.49 6.95
CA VAL A 220 -17.89 -7.27 8.09
C VAL A 220 -17.43 -8.72 8.09
N SER A 221 -16.96 -9.24 6.94
CA SER A 221 -16.54 -10.65 6.80
C SER A 221 -15.53 -10.83 5.67
N THR A 222 -14.83 -11.97 5.69
CA THR A 222 -13.93 -12.40 4.62
C THR A 222 -14.66 -12.45 3.27
N GLN A 223 -15.88 -13.00 3.25
CA GLN A 223 -16.64 -13.10 2.00
C GLN A 223 -16.96 -11.73 1.41
N ALA A 224 -17.32 -10.76 2.25
CA ALA A 224 -17.61 -9.40 1.79
C ALA A 224 -16.38 -8.74 1.15
N VAL A 225 -15.16 -9.00 1.68
CA VAL A 225 -13.91 -8.53 1.05
C VAL A 225 -13.73 -9.19 -0.32
N LEU A 226 -13.81 -10.53 -0.38
CA LEU A 226 -13.59 -11.28 -1.62
C LEU A 226 -14.59 -10.91 -2.72
N ASP A 227 -15.86 -10.75 -2.37
CA ASP A 227 -16.90 -10.33 -3.31
C ASP A 227 -16.63 -8.92 -3.86
N ALA A 228 -16.19 -7.99 -3.02
CA ALA A 228 -15.85 -6.65 -3.45
C ALA A 228 -14.68 -6.65 -4.44
N VAL A 229 -13.56 -7.33 -4.11
CA VAL A 229 -12.36 -7.33 -4.95
C VAL A 229 -12.50 -8.18 -6.22
N ALA A 230 -13.39 -9.18 -6.23
CA ALA A 230 -13.65 -10.00 -7.41
C ALA A 230 -14.35 -9.21 -8.54
N HIS A 231 -15.06 -8.15 -8.21
CA HIS A 231 -15.84 -7.31 -9.14
C HIS A 231 -15.23 -5.92 -9.34
N GLU A 232 -14.20 -5.54 -8.57
CA GLU A 232 -13.56 -4.24 -8.73
C GLU A 232 -12.80 -4.14 -10.06
N GLN A 233 -12.89 -2.97 -10.69
CA GLN A 233 -12.04 -2.60 -11.82
C GLN A 233 -10.58 -2.48 -11.38
N PRO A 234 -9.62 -2.52 -12.31
CA PRO A 234 -8.21 -2.40 -11.98
C PRO A 234 -7.95 -1.21 -11.06
N LEU A 235 -7.31 -1.46 -9.93
CA LEU A 235 -6.92 -0.42 -9.00
C LEU A 235 -5.75 0.37 -9.61
N TRP A 236 -5.77 1.69 -9.41
CA TRP A 236 -4.57 2.46 -9.68
C TRP A 236 -3.45 2.11 -8.71
N VAL A 237 -2.21 2.34 -9.13
CA VAL A 237 -1.04 2.16 -8.27
C VAL A 237 -0.87 3.39 -7.38
N SER A 238 -1.05 3.22 -6.09
CA SER A 238 -0.90 4.29 -5.10
C SER A 238 0.57 4.55 -4.77
N CYS A 239 0.98 5.81 -4.90
CA CYS A 239 2.31 6.26 -4.51
C CYS A 239 2.16 7.52 -3.64
N PRO A 240 2.13 7.39 -2.31
CA PRO A 240 1.95 8.51 -1.41
C PRO A 240 2.97 9.61 -1.65
N ARG A 241 2.62 10.84 -1.26
CA ARG A 241 3.51 11.99 -1.27
C ARG A 241 3.63 12.55 0.13
N ALA A 242 4.82 13.01 0.47
CA ALA A 242 5.08 13.61 1.76
C ALA A 242 5.49 15.08 1.63
N GLY A 243 5.14 15.86 2.65
CA GLY A 243 5.56 17.23 2.84
C GLY A 243 5.69 17.53 4.33
N LEU A 244 5.89 18.79 4.69
CA LEU A 244 6.11 19.24 6.06
C LEU A 244 4.89 19.99 6.58
N LEU A 245 4.15 19.40 7.52
CA LEU A 245 3.07 20.06 8.23
C LEU A 245 3.53 20.41 9.65
N GLY A 246 3.55 21.68 10.00
CA GLY A 246 4.11 22.15 11.28
C GLY A 246 5.57 21.71 11.47
N GLY A 247 6.35 21.63 10.38
CA GLY A 247 7.72 21.18 10.38
C GLY A 247 7.92 19.67 10.54
N LYS A 248 6.85 18.88 10.61
CA LYS A 248 6.91 17.41 10.71
C LYS A 248 6.45 16.78 9.40
N GLU A 249 7.06 15.64 9.07
CA GLU A 249 6.67 14.87 7.89
C GLU A 249 5.23 14.36 8.01
N ALA A 250 4.44 14.63 6.95
CA ALA A 250 3.08 14.14 6.79
C ALA A 250 2.89 13.58 5.38
N ARG A 251 2.20 12.43 5.27
CA ARG A 251 1.95 11.71 4.01
C ARG A 251 0.49 11.78 3.60
N TYR A 252 0.29 11.85 2.29
CA TYR A 252 -1.03 12.02 1.69
C TYR A 252 -1.23 11.08 0.50
N MET A 253 -2.46 10.60 0.38
CA MET A 253 -2.95 9.81 -0.75
C MET A 253 -3.45 10.70 -1.87
N GLU A 254 -3.68 10.09 -3.03
CA GLU A 254 -4.11 10.76 -4.27
C GLU A 254 -5.43 11.52 -4.12
N ASP A 255 -6.30 11.10 -3.23
CA ASP A 255 -7.62 11.70 -2.93
C ASP A 255 -7.58 12.77 -1.83
N GLU A 256 -6.41 13.01 -1.23
CA GLU A 256 -6.25 14.00 -0.15
C GLU A 256 -5.73 15.34 -0.72
N ALA A 257 -6.29 16.46 -0.25
CA ALA A 257 -6.05 17.78 -0.81
C ALA A 257 -4.58 18.19 -1.00
N PRO A 258 -3.64 17.92 -0.09
CA PRO A 258 -2.23 18.30 -0.26
C PRO A 258 -1.50 17.54 -1.37
N PHE A 259 -2.00 16.38 -1.81
CA PHE A 259 -1.32 15.54 -2.79
C PHE A 259 -1.06 16.27 -4.12
N GLY A 260 -2.04 17.01 -4.62
CA GLY A 260 -1.92 17.77 -5.87
C GLY A 260 -0.84 18.85 -5.81
N GLU A 261 -0.77 19.57 -4.69
CA GLU A 261 0.26 20.60 -4.46
C GLU A 261 1.65 19.97 -4.36
N LEU A 262 1.80 18.87 -3.61
CA LEU A 262 3.04 18.12 -3.54
C LEU A 262 3.48 17.56 -4.90
N ALA A 263 2.54 17.11 -5.73
CA ALA A 263 2.83 16.64 -7.07
C ALA A 263 3.33 17.75 -8.00
N LEU A 264 2.89 18.98 -7.78
CA LEU A 264 3.32 20.16 -8.52
C LEU A 264 4.72 20.63 -8.09
N VAL A 265 4.92 20.77 -6.77
CA VAL A 265 6.14 21.40 -6.20
C VAL A 265 7.30 20.44 -6.15
N CYS A 266 7.06 19.20 -5.75
CA CYS A 266 8.06 18.14 -5.58
C CYS A 266 7.66 16.87 -6.38
N PRO A 267 7.64 16.92 -7.72
CA PRO A 267 7.20 15.78 -8.55
C PRO A 267 8.07 14.54 -8.36
N ASP A 268 9.31 14.70 -7.96
CA ASP A 268 10.29 13.67 -7.64
C ASP A 268 10.22 13.17 -6.19
N GLY A 269 9.28 13.71 -5.38
CA GLY A 269 8.98 13.27 -4.02
C GLY A 269 9.87 13.83 -2.92
N GLN A 270 10.67 14.88 -3.19
CA GLN A 270 11.46 15.53 -2.13
C GLN A 270 10.55 16.05 -1.00
N ILE A 271 10.93 15.80 0.27
CA ILE A 271 10.15 16.18 1.45
C ILE A 271 10.66 17.53 1.96
N VAL A 272 10.41 18.60 1.23
CA VAL A 272 10.90 19.95 1.53
C VAL A 272 9.80 21.02 1.51
N HIS A 273 8.60 20.68 1.02
CA HIS A 273 7.52 21.64 0.85
C HIS A 273 6.69 21.77 2.13
N PRO A 274 6.49 23.02 2.66
CA PRO A 274 5.60 23.25 3.79
C PRO A 274 4.13 23.16 3.35
N LEU A 275 3.32 22.51 4.18
CA LEU A 275 1.88 22.27 3.95
C LEU A 275 0.99 23.11 4.87
N ASP A 276 1.56 24.08 5.57
CA ASP A 276 0.80 24.98 6.41
C ASP A 276 -0.10 25.87 5.54
N TRP A 277 -1.39 25.96 5.91
CA TRP A 277 -2.38 26.67 5.11
C TRP A 277 -2.40 28.15 5.44
N GLN A 278 -2.57 28.51 6.70
CA GLN A 278 -2.59 29.91 7.13
C GLN A 278 -1.18 30.36 7.44
N THR A 279 -0.59 31.08 6.50
CA THR A 279 0.77 31.60 6.56
C THR A 279 0.81 33.13 6.54
N GLU A 280 1.86 33.72 7.08
CA GLU A 280 2.06 35.18 7.06
C GLU A 280 2.48 35.70 5.68
N ARG A 281 3.01 34.83 4.84
CA ARG A 281 3.48 35.16 3.49
C ARG A 281 2.99 34.10 2.52
N PRO A 282 2.81 34.46 1.24
CA PRO A 282 2.50 33.47 0.22
C PRO A 282 3.53 32.35 0.14
N VAL A 283 3.06 31.10 0.04
CA VAL A 283 3.87 29.90 -0.08
C VAL A 283 4.27 29.72 -1.54
N PRO A 284 5.57 29.69 -1.88
CA PRO A 284 6.00 29.44 -3.26
C PRO A 284 5.64 28.01 -3.69
N LEU A 285 5.01 27.89 -4.87
CA LEU A 285 4.72 26.61 -5.52
C LEU A 285 5.65 26.36 -6.72
N LEU A 286 5.89 27.42 -7.49
CA LEU A 286 6.86 27.48 -8.60
C LEU A 286 7.57 28.83 -8.52
N LYS A 287 8.61 29.04 -9.31
CA LYS A 287 9.37 30.30 -9.35
C LYS A 287 8.48 31.53 -9.65
N ASN A 288 7.39 31.31 -10.38
CA ASN A 288 6.43 32.34 -10.77
C ASN A 288 5.00 32.09 -10.28
N LEU A 289 4.83 31.23 -9.28
CA LEU A 289 3.51 30.90 -8.72
C LEU A 289 3.63 30.74 -7.21
N GLN A 290 2.76 31.46 -6.49
CA GLN A 290 2.66 31.37 -5.03
C GLN A 290 1.19 31.18 -4.63
N ARG A 291 0.96 30.61 -3.46
CA ARG A 291 -0.36 30.40 -2.85
C ARG A 291 -0.44 31.12 -1.50
N LEU A 292 -1.52 31.84 -1.27
CA LEU A 292 -1.92 32.31 0.06
C LEU A 292 -3.32 31.79 0.37
N THR A 293 -3.51 31.11 1.50
CA THR A 293 -4.80 30.55 1.90
C THR A 293 -5.48 31.49 2.90
N ALA A 294 -6.71 31.90 2.60
CA ALA A 294 -7.50 32.74 3.46
C ALA A 294 -7.97 32.01 4.74
N PRO A 295 -8.17 32.73 5.86
CA PRO A 295 -8.58 32.12 7.13
C PRO A 295 -10.12 31.89 7.19
N ASN A 296 -10.68 31.26 6.15
CA ASN A 296 -12.10 30.93 6.03
C ASN A 296 -12.35 29.42 5.85
N PRO A 297 -11.88 28.55 6.79
CA PRO A 297 -12.06 27.12 6.66
C PRO A 297 -13.54 26.74 6.71
N GLY A 298 -13.93 25.73 5.93
CA GLY A 298 -15.31 25.25 5.85
C GLY A 298 -15.49 24.05 4.95
N VAL A 299 -16.72 23.53 4.90
CA VAL A 299 -17.06 22.36 4.07
C VAL A 299 -16.74 22.59 2.60
N MET A 300 -16.95 23.81 2.10
CA MET A 300 -16.72 24.18 0.68
C MET A 300 -15.32 24.71 0.41
N THR A 301 -14.60 25.15 1.43
CA THR A 301 -13.29 25.80 1.29
C THR A 301 -12.15 24.95 1.85
N GLY A 302 -12.47 23.81 2.50
CA GLY A 302 -11.47 22.99 3.18
C GLY A 302 -10.70 23.81 4.21
N PRO A 303 -9.36 23.90 4.13
CA PRO A 303 -8.55 24.69 5.05
C PRO A 303 -8.70 26.23 4.86
N GLY A 304 -9.31 26.66 3.77
CA GLY A 304 -9.54 28.04 3.37
C GLY A 304 -9.47 28.23 1.87
N THR A 305 -9.96 29.36 1.36
CA THR A 305 -9.87 29.71 -0.06
C THR A 305 -8.42 29.98 -0.44
N ASN A 306 -7.93 29.31 -1.48
CA ASN A 306 -6.59 29.52 -2.02
C ASN A 306 -6.59 30.67 -3.02
N SER A 307 -5.83 31.70 -2.72
CA SER A 307 -5.49 32.79 -3.66
C SER A 307 -4.14 32.50 -4.29
N TYR A 308 -4.02 32.66 -5.59
CA TYR A 308 -2.77 32.41 -6.31
C TYR A 308 -2.20 33.73 -6.87
N LEU A 309 -0.88 33.92 -6.68
CA LEU A 309 -0.12 35.02 -7.25
C LEU A 309 0.76 34.48 -8.39
N VAL A 310 0.48 34.88 -9.61
CA VAL A 310 1.22 34.47 -10.82
C VAL A 310 2.02 35.66 -11.34
N GLY A 311 3.32 35.50 -11.41
CA GLY A 311 4.24 36.54 -11.85
C GLY A 311 5.56 36.54 -11.08
N ASP A 312 6.26 37.65 -11.10
CA ASP A 312 7.52 37.86 -10.38
C ASP A 312 7.66 39.36 -9.96
N PRO A 313 8.62 39.67 -9.07
CA PRO A 313 8.80 41.05 -8.61
C PRO A 313 9.15 42.08 -9.72
N ALA A 314 9.71 41.61 -10.85
CA ALA A 314 10.13 42.51 -11.94
C ALA A 314 8.97 42.88 -12.86
N THR A 315 8.03 41.95 -13.06
CA THR A 315 6.86 42.13 -13.96
C THR A 315 5.55 42.40 -13.23
N GLY A 316 5.55 42.22 -11.91
CA GLY A 316 4.35 42.28 -11.09
C GLY A 316 3.59 40.95 -11.05
N TYR A 317 2.50 40.90 -10.29
CA TYR A 317 1.72 39.68 -10.06
C TYR A 317 0.27 39.88 -10.54
N ILE A 318 -0.30 38.82 -11.03
CA ILE A 318 -1.73 38.64 -11.26
C ILE A 318 -2.27 37.81 -10.10
N ALA A 319 -3.22 38.35 -9.35
CA ALA A 319 -3.94 37.60 -8.33
C ALA A 319 -5.12 36.86 -8.97
N ILE A 320 -5.19 35.54 -8.72
CA ILE A 320 -6.28 34.67 -9.15
C ILE A 320 -7.03 34.24 -7.89
N ASP A 321 -8.35 34.40 -7.90
CA ASP A 321 -9.24 34.11 -6.78
C ASP A 321 -8.75 34.77 -5.47
N PRO A 322 -8.88 36.09 -5.33
CA PRO A 322 -8.27 36.81 -4.19
C PRO A 322 -8.94 36.53 -2.84
N GLY A 323 -9.87 35.57 -2.79
CA GLY A 323 -10.49 35.09 -1.57
C GLY A 323 -11.60 36.02 -1.03
N PRO A 324 -11.98 35.87 0.24
CA PRO A 324 -13.01 36.63 0.88
C PRO A 324 -12.56 38.09 1.11
N ALA A 325 -13.53 38.99 1.34
CA ALA A 325 -13.28 40.39 1.74
C ALA A 325 -12.81 40.46 3.21
N ASP A 326 -11.73 39.76 3.52
CA ASP A 326 -11.05 39.76 4.81
C ASP A 326 -9.86 40.72 4.76
N ALA A 327 -9.84 41.72 5.65
CA ALA A 327 -8.86 42.80 5.61
C ALA A 327 -7.42 42.31 5.83
N GLU A 328 -7.22 41.31 6.72
CA GLU A 328 -5.90 40.75 7.01
C GLU A 328 -5.39 39.94 5.82
N HIS A 329 -6.26 39.12 5.21
CA HIS A 329 -5.90 38.33 4.03
C HIS A 329 -5.54 39.22 2.84
N LEU A 330 -6.35 40.26 2.60
CA LEU A 330 -6.09 41.24 1.51
C LEU A 330 -4.78 42.01 1.75
N ASP A 331 -4.49 42.41 2.99
CA ASP A 331 -3.22 43.06 3.34
C ASP A 331 -2.01 42.13 3.08
N LYS A 332 -2.13 40.85 3.41
CA LYS A 332 -1.08 39.83 3.10
C LYS A 332 -0.89 39.60 1.59
N LEU A 333 -1.96 39.73 0.79
CA LEU A 333 -1.86 39.64 -0.67
C LEU A 333 -1.17 40.87 -1.31
N TRP A 334 -1.27 42.06 -0.68
CA TRP A 334 -0.68 43.30 -1.19
C TRP A 334 0.77 43.54 -0.79
N ARG A 335 1.26 42.88 0.21
CA ARG A 335 2.67 42.94 0.68
C ARG A 335 3.60 42.07 -0.19
#